data_cb84bcb1adbda23b5b22c9b7f33e299f
#
_entry.id   cb84bcb1adbda23b5b22c9b7f33e299f
#
_cell.length_a   1.000
_cell.length_b   1.000
_cell.length_c   1.000
_cell.angle_alpha   90.00
_cell.angle_beta   90.00
_cell.angle_gamma   90.00
#
_symmetry.space_group_name_H-M   'P 1'
#
loop_
_entity.id
_entity.type
_entity.pdbx_description
1 polymer ?
#
loop_
_entity_poly.entity_id
_entity_poly.type
_entity_poly.pdbx_seq_one_letter_code
_entity_poly.pdbx_strand_id
1 'polypeptide(L)'
;ETGFPSLLLFLGHTLGNPVDRQQALTNIAASLVPEDILLVGVELYQPHKVSSILDHYRNESFYQAIFESLSFAGFQRRDGTLEVRFNDTTKDVETYFRLNKDITVQVGPSESIQFKAGNKILIFLSHKFNEIELREMCSLAGLNIFEAALNEDQTYLLAFTYRDTWK
;
A
#
# COMPACT_ATOMS: atom_id res chain seq x y z
N GLU A 1 4.52 -25.12 -15.24
CA GLU A 1 5.88 -24.54 -15.19
C GLU A 1 6.24 -24.14 -16.60
N THR A 2 6.49 -22.84 -16.84
CA THR A 2 6.74 -22.31 -18.19
C THR A 2 8.19 -22.61 -18.67
N GLY A 3 9.06 -23.09 -17.78
CA GLY A 3 10.46 -23.41 -18.07
C GLY A 3 11.35 -22.22 -18.43
N PHE A 4 10.85 -20.99 -18.33
CA PHE A 4 11.58 -19.75 -18.58
C PHE A 4 11.58 -18.87 -17.33
N PRO A 5 12.68 -18.14 -17.04
CA PRO A 5 12.72 -17.14 -15.99
C PRO A 5 11.67 -16.07 -16.23
N SER A 6 11.04 -15.60 -15.17
CA SER A 6 10.04 -14.54 -15.21
C SER A 6 10.59 -13.27 -14.57
N LEU A 7 10.15 -12.10 -15.09
CA LEU A 7 10.32 -10.81 -14.45
C LEU A 7 8.97 -10.38 -13.87
N LEU A 8 8.86 -10.41 -12.56
CA LEU A 8 7.69 -9.94 -11.85
C LEU A 8 7.84 -8.45 -11.54
N LEU A 9 6.83 -7.67 -11.84
CA LEU A 9 6.82 -6.22 -11.59
C LEU A 9 5.88 -5.90 -10.43
N PHE A 10 6.41 -5.40 -9.33
CA PHE A 10 5.64 -4.94 -8.17
C PHE A 10 5.91 -3.46 -7.94
N LEU A 11 5.27 -2.63 -8.77
CA LEU A 11 5.54 -1.21 -8.95
C LEU A 11 4.37 -0.35 -8.46
N GLY A 12 4.52 0.98 -8.58
CA GLY A 12 3.42 1.94 -8.38
C GLY A 12 3.01 2.11 -6.93
N HIS A 13 3.95 2.04 -6.00
CA HIS A 13 3.72 2.22 -4.55
C HIS A 13 2.90 1.07 -3.91
N THR A 14 2.65 -0.01 -4.65
CA THR A 14 1.73 -1.09 -4.26
C THR A 14 2.16 -1.79 -2.97
N LEU A 15 3.48 -1.94 -2.73
CA LEU A 15 4.00 -2.53 -1.48
C LEU A 15 3.65 -1.67 -0.25
N GLY A 16 3.42 -0.38 -0.42
CA GLY A 16 3.02 0.52 0.67
C GLY A 16 1.55 0.40 1.10
N ASN A 17 0.70 -0.26 0.31
CA ASN A 17 -0.75 -0.30 0.55
C ASN A 17 -1.21 -1.39 1.54
N PRO A 18 -0.62 -2.61 1.59
CA PRO A 18 -1.01 -3.62 2.58
C PRO A 18 -0.74 -3.14 4.01
N VAL A 19 -1.62 -3.52 4.95
CA VAL A 19 -1.40 -3.31 6.38
C VAL A 19 -0.20 -4.15 6.84
N ASP A 20 -0.15 -5.42 6.45
CA ASP A 20 0.99 -6.31 6.67
C ASP A 20 1.83 -6.43 5.40
N ARG A 21 2.75 -5.48 5.23
CA ARG A 21 3.65 -5.36 4.07
C ARG A 21 4.68 -6.49 4.04
N GLN A 22 5.15 -6.88 5.22
CA GLN A 22 6.12 -7.97 5.34
C GLN A 22 5.51 -9.30 4.86
N GLN A 23 4.28 -9.60 5.30
CA GLN A 23 3.58 -10.82 4.86
C GLN A 23 3.28 -10.77 3.37
N ALA A 24 2.89 -9.61 2.82
CA ALA A 24 2.67 -9.44 1.39
C ALA A 24 3.93 -9.74 0.58
N LEU A 25 5.08 -9.17 0.98
CA LEU A 25 6.36 -9.41 0.31
C LEU A 25 6.81 -10.87 0.46
N THR A 26 6.62 -11.47 1.62
CA THR A 26 6.92 -12.88 1.88
C THR A 26 6.10 -13.82 0.99
N ASN A 27 4.81 -13.53 0.81
CA ASN A 27 3.93 -14.30 -0.08
C ASN A 27 4.36 -14.20 -1.55
N ILE A 28 4.78 -13.01 -2.00
CA ILE A 28 5.32 -12.81 -3.35
C ILE A 28 6.61 -13.60 -3.50
N ALA A 29 7.54 -13.47 -2.55
CA ALA A 29 8.81 -14.20 -2.58
C ALA A 29 8.60 -15.73 -2.61
N ALA A 30 7.61 -16.24 -1.89
CA ALA A 30 7.27 -17.66 -1.89
C ALA A 30 6.75 -18.18 -3.25
N SER A 31 6.22 -17.31 -4.10
CA SER A 31 5.74 -17.66 -5.44
C SER A 31 6.83 -17.68 -6.51
N LEU A 32 8.03 -17.13 -6.22
CA LEU A 32 9.15 -17.08 -7.15
C LEU A 32 9.86 -18.42 -7.22
N VAL A 33 10.29 -18.79 -8.43
CA VAL A 33 11.30 -19.85 -8.63
C VAL A 33 12.72 -19.23 -8.64
N PRO A 34 13.79 -20.05 -8.51
CA PRO A 34 15.15 -19.51 -8.34
C PRO A 34 15.64 -18.55 -9.42
N GLU A 35 15.16 -18.75 -10.66
CA GLU A 35 15.57 -17.97 -11.83
C GLU A 35 14.74 -16.71 -12.03
N ASP A 36 13.66 -16.53 -11.25
CA ASP A 36 12.80 -15.36 -11.36
C ASP A 36 13.44 -14.12 -10.75
N ILE A 37 13.13 -12.97 -11.34
CA ILE A 37 13.49 -11.66 -10.81
C ILE A 37 12.22 -10.94 -10.40
N LEU A 38 12.24 -10.35 -9.21
CA LEU A 38 11.20 -9.43 -8.74
C LEU A 38 11.76 -8.02 -8.75
N LEU A 39 11.11 -7.12 -9.50
CA LEU A 39 11.37 -5.70 -9.47
C LEU A 39 10.36 -5.02 -8.55
N VAL A 40 10.85 -4.51 -7.41
CA VAL A 40 10.04 -3.79 -6.42
C VAL A 40 10.27 -2.29 -6.57
N GLY A 41 9.19 -1.52 -6.68
CA GLY A 41 9.24 -0.06 -6.72
C GLY A 41 8.52 0.54 -5.52
N VAL A 42 9.20 1.42 -4.77
CA VAL A 42 8.66 2.07 -3.57
C VAL A 42 8.92 3.56 -3.55
N GLU A 43 7.97 4.32 -3.01
CA GLU A 43 8.15 5.73 -2.71
C GLU A 43 8.91 5.90 -1.40
N LEU A 44 9.95 6.75 -1.43
CA LEU A 44 10.78 7.02 -0.28
C LEU A 44 10.22 8.19 0.55
N TYR A 45 10.36 8.06 1.86
CA TYR A 45 10.03 9.12 2.80
C TYR A 45 10.98 10.30 2.67
N GLN A 46 10.42 11.48 2.44
CA GLN A 46 11.12 12.75 2.39
C GLN A 46 10.41 13.76 3.32
N PRO A 47 10.99 14.10 4.48
CA PRO A 47 10.32 14.97 5.47
C PRO A 47 9.81 16.29 4.88
N HIS A 48 10.61 16.90 4.00
CA HIS A 48 10.28 18.20 3.36
C HIS A 48 9.23 18.09 2.24
N LYS A 49 8.88 16.86 1.79
CA LYS A 49 7.88 16.62 0.74
C LYS A 49 6.53 16.14 1.27
N VAL A 50 6.35 16.00 2.59
CA VAL A 50 5.09 15.49 3.18
C VAL A 50 3.87 16.29 2.72
N SER A 51 3.96 17.62 2.66
CA SER A 51 2.84 18.45 2.19
C SER A 51 2.45 18.13 0.74
N SER A 52 3.42 18.09 -0.16
CA SER A 52 3.16 17.77 -1.57
C SER A 52 2.68 16.33 -1.77
N ILE A 53 3.16 15.40 -0.94
CA ILE A 53 2.64 14.03 -0.93
C ILE A 53 1.16 14.02 -0.57
N LEU A 54 0.76 14.73 0.50
CA LEU A 54 -0.65 14.79 0.91
C LEU A 54 -1.55 15.42 -0.15
N ASP A 55 -1.06 16.38 -0.92
CA ASP A 55 -1.85 17.04 -1.97
C ASP A 55 -2.23 16.05 -3.10
N HIS A 56 -1.40 15.03 -3.37
CA HIS A 56 -1.75 13.96 -4.30
C HIS A 56 -2.94 13.11 -3.85
N TYR A 57 -3.20 13.04 -2.55
CA TYR A 57 -4.29 12.27 -1.96
C TYR A 57 -5.51 13.12 -1.59
N ARG A 58 -5.47 14.44 -1.82
CA ARG A 58 -6.55 15.37 -1.48
C ARG A 58 -7.33 15.88 -2.69
N ASN A 59 -7.14 15.29 -3.85
CA ASN A 59 -7.84 15.69 -5.06
C ASN A 59 -9.10 14.84 -5.33
N GLU A 60 -10.01 15.38 -6.12
CA GLU A 60 -11.30 14.75 -6.41
C GLU A 60 -11.16 13.41 -7.15
N SER A 61 -10.17 13.27 -8.05
CA SER A 61 -9.97 12.03 -8.79
C SER A 61 -9.55 10.88 -7.87
N PHE A 62 -8.66 11.15 -6.91
CA PHE A 62 -8.30 10.17 -5.89
C PHE A 62 -9.51 9.82 -5.02
N TYR A 63 -10.28 10.84 -4.59
CA TYR A 63 -11.50 10.62 -3.82
C TYR A 63 -12.49 9.71 -4.55
N GLN A 64 -12.72 9.95 -5.85
CA GLN A 64 -13.60 9.10 -6.65
C GLN A 64 -13.11 7.66 -6.68
N ALA A 65 -11.82 7.46 -6.96
CA ALA A 65 -11.25 6.12 -7.10
C ALA A 65 -11.37 5.28 -5.82
N ILE A 66 -11.04 5.85 -4.66
CA ILE A 66 -11.09 5.10 -3.39
C ILE A 66 -12.52 4.96 -2.85
N PHE A 67 -13.41 5.94 -3.14
CA PHE A 67 -14.79 5.90 -2.67
C PHE A 67 -15.60 4.81 -3.40
N GLU A 68 -15.20 4.42 -4.59
CA GLU A 68 -15.88 3.36 -5.34
C GLU A 68 -15.98 2.06 -4.52
N SER A 69 -14.90 1.69 -3.81
CA SER A 69 -14.90 0.52 -2.91
C SER A 69 -15.92 0.65 -1.77
N LEU A 70 -16.09 1.85 -1.20
CA LEU A 70 -17.11 2.10 -0.18
C LEU A 70 -18.53 2.05 -0.77
N SER A 71 -18.71 2.49 -2.01
CA SER A 71 -20.02 2.46 -2.66
C SER A 71 -20.52 1.04 -2.87
N PHE A 72 -19.63 0.11 -3.23
CA PHE A 72 -19.97 -1.32 -3.29
C PHE A 72 -20.40 -1.90 -1.94
N ALA A 73 -19.84 -1.38 -0.85
CA ALA A 73 -20.25 -1.75 0.51
C ALA A 73 -21.55 -1.03 0.98
N GLY A 74 -22.17 -0.21 0.13
CA GLY A 74 -23.45 0.45 0.41
C GLY A 74 -23.34 1.85 1.03
N PHE A 75 -22.14 2.41 1.18
CA PHE A 75 -21.95 3.79 1.64
C PHE A 75 -22.24 4.79 0.51
N GLN A 76 -22.71 5.97 0.89
CA GLN A 76 -22.91 7.10 -0.01
C GLN A 76 -21.96 8.25 0.34
N ARG A 77 -21.55 9.07 -0.61
CA ARG A 77 -20.66 10.22 -0.37
C ARG A 77 -21.16 11.16 0.74
N ARG A 78 -22.47 11.36 0.81
CA ARG A 78 -23.10 12.18 1.84
C ARG A 78 -23.08 11.58 3.25
N ASP A 79 -22.65 10.34 3.40
CA ASP A 79 -22.65 9.62 4.68
C ASP A 79 -21.45 9.98 5.55
N GLY A 80 -20.44 10.64 4.97
CA GLY A 80 -19.24 11.03 5.69
C GLY A 80 -18.35 11.98 4.89
N THR A 81 -17.16 12.20 5.43
CA THR A 81 -16.09 13.02 4.85
C THR A 81 -14.78 12.27 4.80
N LEU A 82 -13.97 12.51 3.76
CA LEU A 82 -12.60 12.01 3.69
C LEU A 82 -11.68 12.85 4.56
N GLU A 83 -10.87 12.15 5.34
CA GLU A 83 -9.79 12.73 6.13
C GLU A 83 -8.47 12.08 5.66
N VAL A 84 -7.61 12.86 5.02
CA VAL A 84 -6.26 12.44 4.61
C VAL A 84 -5.25 13.02 5.58
N ARG A 85 -4.43 12.18 6.17
CA ARG A 85 -3.37 12.59 7.09
C ARG A 85 -2.08 11.82 6.85
N PHE A 86 -0.96 12.39 7.28
CA PHE A 86 0.31 11.70 7.39
C PHE A 86 0.52 11.27 8.84
N ASN A 87 0.91 10.01 9.03
CA ASN A 87 1.28 9.48 10.34
C ASN A 87 2.82 9.49 10.44
N ASP A 88 3.35 10.45 11.21
CA ASP A 88 4.80 10.61 11.35
C ASP A 88 5.49 9.44 12.05
N THR A 89 4.77 8.66 12.83
CA THR A 89 5.32 7.49 13.52
C THR A 89 5.53 6.33 12.56
N THR A 90 4.51 6.00 11.78
CA THR A 90 4.51 4.85 10.85
C THR A 90 4.95 5.21 9.44
N LYS A 91 5.11 6.52 9.12
CA LYS A 91 5.39 7.05 7.79
C LYS A 91 4.31 6.71 6.74
N ASP A 92 3.08 6.58 7.18
CA ASP A 92 1.95 6.25 6.33
C ASP A 92 1.13 7.50 5.95
N VAL A 93 0.73 7.60 4.70
CA VAL A 93 -0.44 8.38 4.32
C VAL A 93 -1.66 7.52 4.61
N GLU A 94 -2.51 7.99 5.50
CA GLU A 94 -3.74 7.33 5.90
C GLU A 94 -4.94 8.11 5.40
N THR A 95 -5.89 7.44 4.75
CA THR A 95 -7.14 8.04 4.34
C THR A 95 -8.29 7.36 5.05
N TYR A 96 -9.04 8.14 5.81
CA TYR A 96 -10.21 7.68 6.55
C TYR A 96 -11.49 8.26 5.93
N PHE A 97 -12.54 7.45 5.95
CA PHE A 97 -13.90 7.94 5.77
C PHE A 97 -14.55 8.10 7.14
N ARG A 98 -14.75 9.34 7.57
CA ARG A 98 -15.39 9.67 8.85
C ARG A 98 -16.89 9.83 8.64
N LEU A 99 -17.66 9.00 9.34
CA LEU A 99 -19.12 8.99 9.25
C LEU A 99 -19.74 10.20 9.99
N ASN A 100 -20.73 10.81 9.36
CA ASN A 100 -21.50 11.92 9.94
C ASN A 100 -22.86 11.47 10.50
N LYS A 101 -23.23 10.20 10.32
CA LYS A 101 -24.46 9.58 10.85
C LYS A 101 -24.24 8.08 11.11
N ASP A 102 -25.19 7.46 11.82
CA ASP A 102 -25.25 6.01 12.00
C ASP A 102 -25.59 5.33 10.68
N ILE A 103 -24.89 4.23 10.35
CA ILE A 103 -25.08 3.46 9.13
C ILE A 103 -25.05 1.97 9.46
N THR A 104 -25.96 1.21 8.83
CA THR A 104 -25.93 -0.24 8.86
C THR A 104 -25.61 -0.76 7.47
N VAL A 105 -24.56 -1.57 7.35
CA VAL A 105 -24.09 -2.19 6.11
C VAL A 105 -24.40 -3.67 6.15
N GLN A 106 -25.03 -4.19 5.11
CA GLN A 106 -25.25 -5.63 4.95
C GLN A 106 -23.97 -6.27 4.39
N VAL A 107 -23.45 -7.27 5.10
CA VAL A 107 -22.21 -7.99 4.70
C VAL A 107 -22.50 -9.45 4.31
N GLY A 108 -23.76 -9.88 4.46
CA GLY A 108 -24.25 -11.21 4.11
C GLY A 108 -25.77 -11.27 4.12
N PRO A 109 -26.36 -12.41 3.77
CA PRO A 109 -27.82 -12.54 3.69
C PRO A 109 -28.57 -12.25 5.01
N SER A 110 -27.91 -12.51 6.15
CA SER A 110 -28.45 -12.28 7.51
C SER A 110 -27.50 -11.52 8.42
N GLU A 111 -26.36 -11.01 7.89
CA GLU A 111 -25.35 -10.35 8.68
C GLU A 111 -25.25 -8.87 8.34
N SER A 112 -25.18 -8.04 9.35
CA SER A 112 -24.99 -6.60 9.18
C SER A 112 -23.99 -6.04 10.19
N ILE A 113 -23.28 -5.01 9.78
CA ILE A 113 -22.35 -4.24 10.64
C ILE A 113 -22.95 -2.87 10.86
N GLN A 114 -23.02 -2.46 12.13
CA GLN A 114 -23.46 -1.12 12.50
C GLN A 114 -22.25 -0.20 12.76
N PHE A 115 -22.23 0.92 12.08
CA PHE A 115 -21.27 2.00 12.29
C PHE A 115 -21.98 3.18 12.93
N LYS A 116 -21.32 3.84 13.87
CA LYS A 116 -21.83 5.04 14.54
C LYS A 116 -21.31 6.31 13.92
N ALA A 117 -22.08 7.38 14.01
CA ALA A 117 -21.61 8.72 13.71
C ALA A 117 -20.27 8.99 14.41
N GLY A 118 -19.31 9.57 13.70
CA GLY A 118 -17.95 9.79 14.18
C GLY A 118 -16.99 8.62 14.03
N ASN A 119 -17.46 7.39 13.70
CA ASN A 119 -16.55 6.32 13.36
C ASN A 119 -15.70 6.68 12.14
N LYS A 120 -14.45 6.23 12.17
CA LYS A 120 -13.48 6.40 11.07
C LYS A 120 -13.17 5.03 10.48
N ILE A 121 -13.39 4.88 9.20
CA ILE A 121 -13.07 3.68 8.44
C ILE A 121 -11.78 3.98 7.67
N LEU A 122 -10.71 3.23 7.94
CA LEU A 122 -9.49 3.29 7.14
C LEU A 122 -9.78 2.67 5.78
N ILE A 123 -9.70 3.47 4.71
CA ILE A 123 -10.04 3.04 3.35
C ILE A 123 -8.85 3.00 2.42
N PHE A 124 -7.77 3.68 2.78
CA PHE A 124 -6.54 3.67 2.01
C PHE A 124 -5.33 3.91 2.91
N LEU A 125 -4.26 3.21 2.59
CA LEU A 125 -2.97 3.30 3.26
C LEU A 125 -1.88 3.39 2.19
N SER A 126 -0.88 4.26 2.42
CA SER A 126 0.30 4.32 1.56
C SER A 126 1.54 4.64 2.38
N HIS A 127 2.34 3.61 2.60
CA HIS A 127 3.59 3.72 3.33
C HIS A 127 4.68 4.41 2.49
N LYS A 128 5.50 5.22 3.16
CA LYS A 128 6.69 5.85 2.59
C LYS A 128 7.91 5.22 3.22
N PHE A 129 8.65 4.49 2.41
CA PHE A 129 9.77 3.66 2.85
C PHE A 129 11.03 4.48 3.10
N ASN A 130 11.98 3.90 3.81
CA ASN A 130 13.39 4.22 3.66
C ASN A 130 14.13 3.01 3.05
N GLU A 131 15.31 3.25 2.51
CA GLU A 131 16.07 2.19 1.83
C GLU A 131 16.47 1.05 2.77
N ILE A 132 16.83 1.36 4.01
CA ILE A 132 17.25 0.36 5.01
C ILE A 132 16.08 -0.57 5.32
N GLU A 133 14.91 0.00 5.56
CA GLU A 133 13.68 -0.74 5.82
C GLU A 133 13.34 -1.71 4.66
N LEU A 134 13.40 -1.23 3.41
CA LEU A 134 13.14 -2.10 2.25
C LEU A 134 14.14 -3.27 2.17
N ARG A 135 15.43 -2.99 2.42
CA ARG A 135 16.46 -4.04 2.44
C ARG A 135 16.22 -5.08 3.53
N GLU A 136 15.84 -4.64 4.73
CA GLU A 136 15.49 -5.52 5.83
C GLU A 136 14.26 -6.37 5.50
N MET A 137 13.21 -5.77 4.95
CA MET A 137 11.99 -6.48 4.53
C MET A 137 12.29 -7.53 3.45
N CYS A 138 13.10 -7.19 2.45
CA CYS A 138 13.54 -8.14 1.43
C CYS A 138 14.30 -9.31 2.04
N SER A 139 15.28 -9.02 2.90
CA SER A 139 16.07 -10.05 3.59
C SER A 139 15.20 -10.98 4.43
N LEU A 140 14.24 -10.45 5.18
CA LEU A 140 13.28 -11.25 5.97
C LEU A 140 12.35 -12.10 5.10
N ALA A 141 12.04 -11.64 3.89
CA ALA A 141 11.26 -12.39 2.92
C ALA A 141 12.10 -13.44 2.13
N GLY A 142 13.40 -13.53 2.36
CA GLY A 142 14.31 -14.42 1.63
C GLY A 142 14.64 -13.90 0.23
N LEU A 143 14.62 -12.58 0.05
CA LEU A 143 14.97 -11.89 -1.19
C LEU A 143 16.32 -11.18 -1.04
N ASN A 144 17.19 -11.35 -2.02
CA ASN A 144 18.44 -10.60 -2.15
C ASN A 144 18.29 -9.48 -3.17
N ILE A 145 18.63 -8.24 -2.78
CA ILE A 145 18.70 -7.11 -3.69
C ILE A 145 20.09 -7.11 -4.33
N PHE A 146 20.18 -7.31 -5.64
CA PHE A 146 21.44 -7.28 -6.37
C PHE A 146 21.68 -5.95 -7.08
N GLU A 147 20.62 -5.18 -7.36
CA GLU A 147 20.71 -3.84 -7.95
C GLU A 147 19.58 -2.96 -7.40
N ALA A 148 19.88 -1.68 -7.20
CA ALA A 148 18.90 -0.70 -6.80
C ALA A 148 19.18 0.64 -7.51
N ALA A 149 18.12 1.29 -8.00
CA ALA A 149 18.20 2.57 -8.70
C ALA A 149 17.24 3.58 -8.07
N LEU A 150 17.72 4.81 -7.90
CA LEU A 150 16.91 5.94 -7.47
C LEU A 150 16.56 6.83 -8.67
N ASN A 151 15.39 7.45 -8.64
CA ASN A 151 15.08 8.52 -9.56
C ASN A 151 15.92 9.79 -9.22
N GLU A 152 15.96 10.77 -10.12
CA GLU A 152 16.76 12.02 -9.98
C GLU A 152 16.47 12.73 -8.66
N ASP A 153 15.21 12.79 -8.24
CA ASP A 153 14.76 13.45 -7.02
C ASP A 153 14.95 12.62 -5.74
N GLN A 154 15.46 11.39 -5.85
CA GLN A 154 15.60 10.44 -4.74
C GLN A 154 14.32 10.19 -3.95
N THR A 155 13.18 10.24 -4.65
CA THR A 155 11.85 10.01 -4.06
C THR A 155 11.28 8.63 -4.35
N TYR A 156 11.91 7.91 -5.27
CA TYR A 156 11.46 6.60 -5.70
C TYR A 156 12.64 5.65 -5.89
N LEU A 157 12.53 4.48 -5.28
CA LEU A 157 13.54 3.42 -5.34
C LEU A 157 12.99 2.23 -6.12
N LEU A 158 13.75 1.78 -7.10
CA LEU A 158 13.58 0.49 -7.77
C LEU A 158 14.63 -0.48 -7.24
N ALA A 159 14.20 -1.66 -6.80
CA ALA A 159 15.08 -2.71 -6.32
C ALA A 159 14.86 -3.98 -7.13
N PHE A 160 15.91 -4.47 -7.77
CA PHE A 160 15.94 -5.77 -8.45
C PHE A 160 16.31 -6.84 -7.43
N THR A 161 15.44 -7.82 -7.26
CA THR A 161 15.62 -8.87 -6.27
C THR A 161 15.48 -10.25 -6.90
N TYR A 162 16.11 -11.23 -6.30
CA TYR A 162 15.92 -12.65 -6.59
C TYR A 162 15.73 -13.43 -5.29
N ARG A 163 15.11 -14.60 -5.40
CA ARG A 163 14.92 -15.46 -4.23
C ARG A 163 16.23 -16.12 -3.83
N ASP A 164 16.60 -16.03 -2.56
CA ASP A 164 17.71 -16.79 -2.00
C ASP A 164 17.32 -18.27 -1.92
N THR A 165 18.04 -19.11 -2.64
CA THR A 165 17.79 -20.57 -2.69
C THR A 165 18.61 -21.36 -1.67
N TRP A 166 19.43 -20.67 -0.86
CA TRP A 166 20.38 -21.28 0.05
C TRP A 166 19.92 -21.28 1.52
N LYS A 167 18.64 -21.56 1.77
CA LYS A 167 18.18 -21.87 3.13
C LYS A 167 17.44 -23.18 3.20
#